data_4c2e1692df7c6efb3476fa372be848f3
#
_entry.id   4c2e1692df7c6efb3476fa372be848f3
#
_cell.length_a   1.000
_cell.length_b   1.000
_cell.length_c   1.000
_cell.angle_alpha   90.00
_cell.angle_beta   90.00
_cell.angle_gamma   90.00
#
_symmetry.space_group_name_H-M   'P 1'
#
loop_
_entity.id
_entity.type
_entity.pdbx_description
1 polymer ?
#
loop_
_entity_poly.entity_id
_entity_poly.type
_entity_poly.pdbx_seq_one_letter_code
_entity_poly.pdbx_strand_id
1 'polypeptide(L)'
;MSGRFYAAAAALCAVFALPQTGAAQSVESAFKGKSLNVFIGSGPGGGYDLYGRLVARHMGKHVPGQPNLVAQNKPGAGGFVMSQWLYAAAPKDGLNIGTVPQNAPTEEALGNPAAMFESAKFLWIGRVNSNVPVHYVWHTAQVQSLEDLKTKELLTGADTPTSTQTTNPRILNLIAGTKFNIINGYGTGAKVRLAIEGGEVQAGVAPLSLLMSEMASWLRDKQIKILVQYSPERHPSIPDVPASVELARNDEERKILNFFVADSAIGRAVAAPPGVAADRIKALRDAFDAMIKDPEFIADTSKRNIEVDAMSGEKLQTLVANMMDLPADTLDKARAAAKAAMSEGAR
;
A
#
# COMPACT_ATOMS: atom_id res chain seq x y z
N MET A 1 93.37 -11.40 30.16
CA MET A 1 92.94 -12.02 28.90
C MET A 1 91.41 -11.69 28.70
N SER A 2 91.19 -11.02 27.68
CA SER A 2 90.04 -10.19 27.29
C SER A 2 88.75 -11.00 26.98
N GLY A 3 87.66 -10.69 27.60
CA GLY A 3 86.32 -11.16 27.24
C GLY A 3 85.42 -9.98 26.85
N ARG A 4 85.07 -9.91 25.58
CA ARG A 4 84.20 -8.85 24.98
C ARG A 4 82.74 -9.20 25.21
N PHE A 5 82.05 -8.30 25.87
CA PHE A 5 80.57 -8.33 25.94
C PHE A 5 79.99 -7.67 24.66
N TYR A 6 79.14 -8.42 23.96
CA TYR A 6 78.27 -7.88 22.92
C TYR A 6 76.90 -7.59 23.54
N ALA A 7 76.52 -6.30 23.66
CA ALA A 7 75.18 -5.89 23.99
C ALA A 7 74.34 -5.84 22.72
N ALA A 8 73.34 -6.71 22.62
CA ALA A 8 72.34 -6.70 21.55
C ALA A 8 71.22 -5.73 21.92
N ALA A 9 71.10 -4.61 21.21
CA ALA A 9 69.96 -3.68 21.35
C ALA A 9 68.78 -4.23 20.57
N ALA A 10 67.72 -4.68 21.27
CA ALA A 10 66.42 -5.03 20.68
C ALA A 10 65.58 -3.75 20.51
N ALA A 11 65.46 -3.26 19.27
CA ALA A 11 64.55 -2.18 18.94
C ALA A 11 63.09 -2.70 18.92
N LEU A 12 62.28 -2.31 19.88
CA LEU A 12 60.87 -2.65 19.97
C LEU A 12 60.09 -1.67 19.06
N CYS A 13 59.73 -2.09 17.83
CA CYS A 13 58.79 -1.36 16.97
C CYS A 13 57.39 -1.50 17.51
N ALA A 14 56.90 -0.51 18.32
CA ALA A 14 55.52 -0.38 18.67
C ALA A 14 54.74 0.11 17.46
N VAL A 15 54.05 -0.78 16.77
CA VAL A 15 53.05 -0.43 15.75
C VAL A 15 51.83 0.12 16.47
N PHE A 16 51.69 1.44 16.47
CA PHE A 16 50.45 2.10 16.85
C PHE A 16 49.39 1.78 15.79
N ALA A 17 48.55 0.78 16.04
CA ALA A 17 47.29 0.60 15.33
C ALA A 17 46.37 1.77 15.69
N LEU A 18 46.36 2.83 14.87
CA LEU A 18 45.37 3.86 14.93
C LEU A 18 44.01 3.19 14.62
N PRO A 19 42.99 3.34 15.49
CA PRO A 19 41.66 2.92 15.11
C PRO A 19 41.24 3.72 13.87
N GLN A 20 41.08 3.05 12.73
CA GLN A 20 40.38 3.63 11.60
C GLN A 20 38.95 3.85 12.04
N THR A 21 38.67 5.04 12.57
CA THR A 21 37.31 5.57 12.61
C THR A 21 36.88 5.69 11.15
N GLY A 22 36.21 4.65 10.67
CA GLY A 22 35.50 4.75 9.40
C GLY A 22 34.61 5.98 9.50
N ALA A 23 35.03 7.06 8.84
CA ALA A 23 34.24 8.28 8.79
C ALA A 23 32.86 7.87 8.25
N ALA A 24 31.83 7.90 9.10
CA ALA A 24 30.46 7.68 8.67
C ALA A 24 30.22 8.66 7.52
N GLN A 25 29.99 8.11 6.33
CA GLN A 25 29.75 8.92 5.14
C GLN A 25 28.57 9.82 5.45
N SER A 26 28.71 11.15 5.32
CA SER A 26 27.60 12.06 5.63
C SER A 26 26.39 11.68 4.78
N VAL A 27 25.21 11.74 5.35
CA VAL A 27 23.94 11.40 4.65
C VAL A 27 23.84 12.15 3.32
N GLU A 28 24.30 13.42 3.28
CA GLU A 28 24.34 14.19 2.03
C GLU A 28 25.21 13.54 0.96
N SER A 29 26.42 13.09 1.33
CA SER A 29 27.36 12.46 0.38
C SER A 29 26.86 11.11 -0.14
N ALA A 30 25.96 10.46 0.60
CA ALA A 30 25.32 9.23 0.15
C ALA A 30 24.38 9.44 -1.04
N PHE A 31 23.80 10.65 -1.18
CA PHE A 31 22.83 10.97 -2.23
C PHE A 31 23.34 11.94 -3.28
N LYS A 32 24.27 12.84 -2.93
CA LYS A 32 24.79 13.91 -3.81
C LYS A 32 25.36 13.38 -5.12
N GLY A 33 24.87 13.91 -6.24
CA GLY A 33 25.31 13.54 -7.59
C GLY A 33 24.90 12.14 -8.04
N LYS A 34 23.99 11.46 -7.28
CA LYS A 34 23.48 10.14 -7.63
C LYS A 34 22.03 10.21 -8.12
N SER A 35 21.55 9.11 -8.70
CA SER A 35 20.15 8.89 -9.02
C SER A 35 19.50 8.03 -7.94
N LEU A 36 18.35 8.46 -7.44
CA LEU A 36 17.47 7.67 -6.57
C LEU A 36 16.34 7.11 -7.43
N ASN A 37 16.21 5.79 -7.49
CA ASN A 37 15.22 5.11 -8.30
C ASN A 37 13.93 4.92 -7.52
N VAL A 38 12.81 5.26 -8.14
CA VAL A 38 11.44 5.00 -7.64
C VAL A 38 10.84 3.91 -8.50
N PHE A 39 10.87 2.66 -8.01
CA PHE A 39 10.32 1.51 -8.73
C PHE A 39 8.81 1.43 -8.52
N ILE A 40 8.09 1.23 -9.63
CA ILE A 40 6.64 1.20 -9.65
C ILE A 40 6.19 -0.21 -10.05
N GLY A 41 5.49 -0.91 -9.13
CA GLY A 41 5.08 -2.30 -9.33
C GLY A 41 3.95 -2.51 -10.34
N SER A 42 3.46 -1.45 -10.98
CA SER A 42 2.42 -1.49 -12.00
C SER A 42 2.92 -1.00 -13.36
N GLY A 43 2.14 -1.27 -14.40
CA GLY A 43 2.33 -0.63 -15.72
C GLY A 43 2.05 0.88 -15.68
N PRO A 44 2.45 1.60 -16.73
CA PRO A 44 2.18 3.04 -16.87
C PRO A 44 0.69 3.37 -16.87
N GLY A 45 0.32 4.54 -16.31
CA GLY A 45 -1.04 5.10 -16.34
C GLY A 45 -1.99 4.63 -15.27
N GLY A 46 -1.59 3.69 -14.40
CA GLY A 46 -2.39 3.28 -13.23
C GLY A 46 -2.14 4.14 -12.00
N GLY A 47 -2.95 3.93 -10.94
CA GLY A 47 -2.84 4.71 -9.70
C GLY A 47 -1.45 4.63 -9.06
N TYR A 48 -0.82 3.47 -9.00
CA TYR A 48 0.55 3.35 -8.48
C TYR A 48 1.57 4.11 -9.35
N ASP A 49 1.39 4.13 -10.67
CA ASP A 49 2.26 4.89 -11.58
C ASP A 49 2.11 6.40 -11.34
N LEU A 50 0.88 6.86 -11.19
CA LEU A 50 0.58 8.26 -10.90
C LEU A 50 1.29 8.73 -9.62
N TYR A 51 1.07 8.03 -8.51
CA TYR A 51 1.62 8.41 -7.20
C TYR A 51 3.13 8.19 -7.12
N GLY A 52 3.66 7.12 -7.72
CA GLY A 52 5.11 6.89 -7.80
C GLY A 52 5.83 8.01 -8.56
N ARG A 53 5.24 8.50 -9.66
CA ARG A 53 5.78 9.64 -10.43
C ARG A 53 5.62 10.98 -9.70
N LEU A 54 4.58 11.15 -8.88
CA LEU A 54 4.48 12.33 -7.99
C LEU A 54 5.63 12.35 -6.99
N VAL A 55 5.92 11.23 -6.32
CA VAL A 55 7.07 11.11 -5.41
C VAL A 55 8.37 11.41 -6.16
N ALA A 56 8.58 10.80 -7.34
CA ALA A 56 9.79 11.03 -8.12
C ALA A 56 9.97 12.49 -8.54
N ARG A 57 8.89 13.21 -8.82
CA ARG A 57 8.93 14.62 -9.26
C ARG A 57 9.23 15.58 -8.13
N HIS A 58 8.68 15.35 -6.94
CA HIS A 58 8.66 16.36 -5.89
C HIS A 58 9.58 16.07 -4.71
N MET A 59 9.92 14.79 -4.45
CA MET A 59 10.67 14.43 -3.24
C MET A 59 12.16 14.79 -3.31
N GLY A 60 12.77 14.76 -4.50
CA GLY A 60 14.22 14.86 -4.68
C GLY A 60 14.87 16.11 -4.08
N LYS A 61 14.22 17.27 -4.22
CA LYS A 61 14.69 18.55 -3.68
C LYS A 61 14.74 18.62 -2.15
N HIS A 62 14.04 17.71 -1.47
CA HIS A 62 14.01 17.61 -0.01
C HIS A 62 14.99 16.56 0.53
N VAL A 63 15.52 15.67 -0.31
CA VAL A 63 16.54 14.69 0.10
C VAL A 63 17.89 15.40 0.24
N PRO A 64 18.66 15.20 1.33
CA PRO A 64 20.02 15.73 1.45
C PRO A 64 20.87 15.38 0.21
N GLY A 65 21.58 16.36 -0.35
CA GLY A 65 22.34 16.17 -1.59
C GLY A 65 21.53 16.24 -2.88
N GLN A 66 20.22 16.40 -2.81
CA GLN A 66 19.28 16.64 -3.90
C GLN A 66 19.48 15.71 -5.10
N PRO A 67 19.40 14.37 -4.91
CA PRO A 67 19.54 13.42 -6.00
C PRO A 67 18.46 13.61 -7.05
N ASN A 68 18.77 13.23 -8.29
CA ASN A 68 17.75 13.11 -9.32
C ASN A 68 16.90 11.85 -9.07
N LEU A 69 15.57 11.98 -8.93
CA LEU A 69 14.68 10.84 -8.80
C LEU A 69 14.20 10.33 -10.16
N VAL A 70 14.34 9.02 -10.39
CA VAL A 70 14.00 8.36 -11.65
C VAL A 70 12.90 7.32 -11.42
N ALA A 71 11.70 7.56 -11.98
CA ALA A 71 10.59 6.62 -11.92
C ALA A 71 10.75 5.50 -12.97
N GLN A 72 10.65 4.24 -12.54
CA GLN A 72 10.81 3.06 -13.39
C GLN A 72 9.69 2.05 -13.11
N ASN A 73 8.95 1.64 -14.15
CA ASN A 73 7.93 0.61 -14.01
C ASN A 73 8.58 -0.79 -14.04
N LYS A 74 8.21 -1.63 -13.07
CA LYS A 74 8.62 -3.03 -12.95
C LYS A 74 7.36 -3.87 -12.64
N PRO A 75 6.44 -4.03 -13.61
CA PRO A 75 5.16 -4.71 -13.39
C PRO A 75 5.33 -6.22 -13.26
N GLY A 76 4.32 -6.87 -12.74
CA GLY A 76 4.19 -8.32 -12.65
C GLY A 76 3.54 -8.79 -11.35
N ALA A 77 2.68 -9.81 -11.45
CA ALA A 77 1.96 -10.42 -10.32
C ALA A 77 1.35 -9.40 -9.35
N GLY A 78 0.61 -8.40 -9.86
CA GLY A 78 -0.01 -7.36 -9.03
C GLY A 78 0.98 -6.42 -8.32
N GLY A 79 2.24 -6.37 -8.76
CA GLY A 79 3.32 -5.58 -8.16
C GLY A 79 4.27 -6.42 -7.29
N PHE A 80 3.99 -7.71 -7.09
CA PHE A 80 4.82 -8.56 -6.24
C PHE A 80 6.20 -8.86 -6.84
N VAL A 81 6.34 -8.88 -8.19
CA VAL A 81 7.66 -8.98 -8.85
C VAL A 81 8.58 -7.84 -8.43
N MET A 82 8.07 -6.62 -8.40
CA MET A 82 8.83 -5.45 -7.92
C MET A 82 9.12 -5.56 -6.43
N SER A 83 8.12 -5.93 -5.62
CA SER A 83 8.27 -6.04 -4.16
C SER A 83 9.28 -7.12 -3.77
N GLN A 84 9.27 -8.29 -4.40
CA GLN A 84 10.29 -9.34 -4.19
C GLN A 84 11.70 -8.86 -4.54
N TRP A 85 11.83 -8.20 -5.70
CA TRP A 85 13.13 -7.65 -6.10
C TRP A 85 13.60 -6.60 -5.11
N LEU A 86 12.71 -5.68 -4.69
CA LEU A 86 13.04 -4.65 -3.71
C LEU A 86 13.48 -5.26 -2.38
N TYR A 87 12.79 -6.32 -1.92
CA TYR A 87 13.06 -7.00 -0.67
C TYR A 87 14.40 -7.75 -0.69
N ALA A 88 14.62 -8.57 -1.71
CA ALA A 88 15.68 -9.57 -1.73
C ALA A 88 16.95 -9.13 -2.49
N ALA A 89 16.81 -8.35 -3.56
CA ALA A 89 17.88 -8.11 -4.53
C ALA A 89 18.26 -6.63 -4.71
N ALA A 90 17.45 -5.68 -4.26
CA ALA A 90 17.78 -4.27 -4.41
C ALA A 90 19.00 -3.90 -3.53
N PRO A 91 19.91 -3.04 -4.04
CA PRO A 91 21.00 -2.50 -3.23
C PRO A 91 20.48 -1.78 -1.98
N LYS A 92 21.17 -2.00 -0.84
CA LYS A 92 20.78 -1.45 0.47
C LYS A 92 21.46 -0.11 0.76
N ASP A 93 21.70 0.65 -0.29
CA ASP A 93 22.40 1.94 -0.25
C ASP A 93 21.48 3.16 -0.05
N GLY A 94 20.16 2.94 0.00
CA GLY A 94 19.15 4.00 0.12
C GLY A 94 18.80 4.68 -1.20
N LEU A 95 19.35 4.24 -2.33
CA LEU A 95 19.09 4.81 -3.66
C LEU A 95 17.98 4.07 -4.42
N ASN A 96 17.30 3.13 -3.78
CA ASN A 96 16.20 2.36 -4.37
C ASN A 96 15.01 2.34 -3.43
N ILE A 97 13.89 2.88 -3.87
CA ILE A 97 12.59 2.81 -3.18
C ILE A 97 11.54 2.29 -4.14
N GLY A 98 10.43 1.76 -3.63
CA GLY A 98 9.41 1.18 -4.49
C GLY A 98 7.99 1.39 -3.96
N THR A 99 7.01 1.42 -4.89
CA THR A 99 5.59 1.44 -4.56
C THR A 99 5.11 0.04 -4.25
N VAL A 100 5.20 -0.39 -2.98
CA VAL A 100 4.74 -1.70 -2.54
C VAL A 100 3.20 -1.74 -2.61
N PRO A 101 2.60 -2.80 -3.20
CA PRO A 101 1.14 -2.94 -3.25
C PRO A 101 0.51 -2.94 -1.85
N GLN A 102 -0.62 -2.27 -1.71
CA GLN A 102 -1.30 -2.15 -0.41
C GLN A 102 -1.69 -3.50 0.20
N ASN A 103 -2.04 -4.49 -0.63
CA ASN A 103 -2.42 -5.83 -0.20
C ASN A 103 -1.21 -6.74 0.10
N ALA A 104 0.02 -6.24 0.01
CA ALA A 104 1.21 -7.06 0.24
C ALA A 104 1.22 -7.73 1.63
N PRO A 105 0.93 -7.05 2.75
CA PRO A 105 0.86 -7.69 4.07
C PRO A 105 -0.27 -8.72 4.17
N THR A 106 -1.45 -8.42 3.62
CA THR A 106 -2.61 -9.33 3.63
C THR A 106 -2.32 -10.60 2.86
N GLU A 107 -1.75 -10.50 1.66
CA GLU A 107 -1.42 -11.65 0.80
C GLU A 107 -0.30 -12.50 1.40
N GLU A 108 0.72 -11.86 2.01
CA GLU A 108 1.75 -12.57 2.78
C GLU A 108 1.12 -13.37 3.94
N ALA A 109 0.28 -12.74 4.74
CA ALA A 109 -0.37 -13.37 5.88
C ALA A 109 -1.32 -14.52 5.46
N LEU A 110 -1.98 -14.39 4.31
CA LEU A 110 -2.81 -15.45 3.72
C LEU A 110 -2.00 -16.60 3.12
N GLY A 111 -0.68 -16.46 3.01
CA GLY A 111 0.22 -17.48 2.47
C GLY A 111 0.23 -17.54 0.93
N ASN A 112 -0.01 -16.41 0.26
CA ASN A 112 0.09 -16.34 -1.19
C ASN A 112 1.54 -16.66 -1.62
N PRO A 113 1.77 -17.71 -2.45
CA PRO A 113 3.12 -18.12 -2.87
C PRO A 113 3.85 -17.05 -3.69
N ALA A 114 3.15 -16.07 -4.24
CA ALA A 114 3.77 -14.93 -4.92
C ALA A 114 4.27 -13.84 -3.96
N ALA A 115 3.90 -13.87 -2.68
CA ALA A 115 4.34 -12.90 -1.67
C ALA A 115 5.62 -13.38 -0.95
N MET A 116 6.72 -13.54 -1.70
CA MET A 116 8.03 -13.98 -1.17
C MET A 116 8.83 -12.81 -0.58
N PHE A 117 8.27 -12.13 0.40
CA PHE A 117 8.86 -11.03 1.16
C PHE A 117 8.23 -10.98 2.55
N GLU A 118 8.83 -10.23 3.46
CA GLU A 118 8.27 -9.95 4.77
C GLU A 118 7.89 -8.47 4.84
N SER A 119 6.60 -8.16 4.79
CA SER A 119 6.07 -6.79 4.70
C SER A 119 6.47 -5.91 5.87
N ALA A 120 6.57 -6.49 7.08
CA ALA A 120 7.02 -5.78 8.27
C ALA A 120 8.50 -5.37 8.22
N LYS A 121 9.32 -6.05 7.41
CA LYS A 121 10.76 -5.76 7.26
C LYS A 121 11.08 -4.71 6.20
N PHE A 122 10.14 -4.35 5.32
CA PHE A 122 10.32 -3.18 4.49
C PHE A 122 10.47 -1.93 5.37
N LEU A 123 11.30 -1.00 4.91
CA LEU A 123 11.48 0.28 5.60
C LEU A 123 10.53 1.30 4.96
N TRP A 124 9.35 1.41 5.50
CA TRP A 124 8.28 2.26 4.97
C TRP A 124 8.66 3.74 5.09
N ILE A 125 8.60 4.45 3.95
CA ILE A 125 9.00 5.87 3.83
C ILE A 125 7.80 6.78 4.07
N GLY A 126 6.64 6.42 3.53
CA GLY A 126 5.40 7.15 3.71
C GLY A 126 4.32 6.72 2.72
N ARG A 127 3.10 7.16 2.98
CA ARG A 127 1.92 7.00 2.13
C ARG A 127 1.47 8.35 1.62
N VAL A 128 1.28 8.48 0.31
CA VAL A 128 0.75 9.73 -0.28
C VAL A 128 -0.77 9.79 -0.16
N ASN A 129 -1.44 8.66 -0.38
CA ASN A 129 -2.91 8.57 -0.30
C ASN A 129 -3.35 7.20 0.22
N SER A 130 -4.39 7.17 1.03
CA SER A 130 -5.15 5.95 1.30
C SER A 130 -5.85 5.48 0.01
N ASN A 131 -6.25 4.23 -0.02
CA ASN A 131 -7.01 3.72 -1.16
C ASN A 131 -8.21 2.93 -0.64
N VAL A 132 -9.23 3.66 -0.25
CA VAL A 132 -10.46 3.11 0.32
C VAL A 132 -11.37 2.66 -0.82
N PRO A 133 -11.60 1.34 -1.01
CA PRO A 133 -12.63 0.86 -1.90
C PRO A 133 -14.00 1.18 -1.31
N VAL A 134 -14.93 1.58 -2.16
CA VAL A 134 -16.34 1.79 -1.76
C VAL A 134 -17.25 0.98 -2.65
N HIS A 135 -18.31 0.43 -2.07
CA HIS A 135 -19.36 -0.24 -2.81
C HIS A 135 -20.45 0.78 -3.14
N TYR A 136 -20.68 0.98 -4.43
CA TYR A 136 -21.71 1.89 -4.92
C TYR A 136 -22.80 1.13 -5.67
N VAL A 137 -24.00 1.63 -5.62
CA VAL A 137 -25.20 1.06 -6.25
C VAL A 137 -25.84 2.08 -7.18
N TRP A 138 -26.36 1.62 -8.31
CA TRP A 138 -27.09 2.42 -9.26
C TRP A 138 -28.47 2.81 -8.72
N HIS A 139 -28.95 4.01 -9.04
CA HIS A 139 -30.16 4.58 -8.46
C HIS A 139 -31.44 3.77 -8.75
N THR A 140 -31.47 2.96 -9.82
CA THR A 140 -32.64 2.14 -10.17
C THR A 140 -32.63 0.75 -9.53
N ALA A 141 -31.59 0.38 -8.80
CA ALA A 141 -31.51 -0.92 -8.13
C ALA A 141 -32.54 -1.00 -6.98
N GLN A 142 -33.06 -2.20 -6.74
CA GLN A 142 -34.01 -2.43 -5.62
C GLN A 142 -33.34 -2.42 -4.26
N VAL A 143 -32.02 -2.49 -4.21
CA VAL A 143 -31.18 -2.42 -3.01
C VAL A 143 -30.60 -1.02 -2.93
N GLN A 144 -31.00 -0.24 -1.94
CA GLN A 144 -30.53 1.13 -1.73
C GLN A 144 -29.96 1.35 -0.31
N SER A 145 -29.89 0.29 0.49
CA SER A 145 -29.38 0.33 1.86
C SER A 145 -28.71 -0.99 2.26
N LEU A 146 -27.91 -0.97 3.33
CA LEU A 146 -27.33 -2.19 3.92
C LEU A 146 -28.41 -3.12 4.49
N GLU A 147 -29.55 -2.57 4.96
CA GLU A 147 -30.67 -3.39 5.42
C GLU A 147 -31.35 -4.14 4.27
N ASP A 148 -31.50 -3.50 3.11
CA ASP A 148 -31.98 -4.21 1.90
C ASP A 148 -31.07 -5.39 1.56
N LEU A 149 -29.74 -5.22 1.68
CA LEU A 149 -28.76 -6.26 1.38
C LEU A 149 -28.85 -7.50 2.27
N LYS A 150 -29.49 -7.44 3.42
CA LYS A 150 -29.74 -8.61 4.28
C LYS A 150 -30.81 -9.52 3.72
N THR A 151 -31.74 -8.98 2.91
CA THR A 151 -32.91 -9.67 2.43
C THR A 151 -32.96 -9.84 0.91
N LYS A 152 -32.40 -8.87 0.16
CA LYS A 152 -32.42 -8.82 -1.31
C LYS A 152 -31.01 -8.98 -1.86
N GLU A 153 -30.88 -9.65 -3.00
CA GLU A 153 -29.62 -9.74 -3.73
C GLU A 153 -29.32 -8.45 -4.47
N LEU A 154 -28.01 -8.09 -4.51
CA LEU A 154 -27.50 -6.99 -5.30
C LEU A 154 -26.48 -7.52 -6.32
N LEU A 155 -26.84 -7.44 -7.60
CA LEU A 155 -26.00 -7.87 -8.70
C LEU A 155 -24.84 -6.89 -8.86
N THR A 156 -23.64 -7.35 -8.54
CA THR A 156 -22.41 -6.56 -8.47
C THR A 156 -21.40 -6.98 -9.50
N GLY A 157 -20.96 -6.08 -10.38
CA GLY A 157 -19.88 -6.36 -11.32
C GLY A 157 -18.51 -6.30 -10.66
N ALA A 158 -17.61 -7.18 -11.08
CA ALA A 158 -16.22 -7.22 -10.62
C ALA A 158 -15.26 -7.56 -11.78
N ASP A 159 -14.02 -7.08 -11.67
CA ASP A 159 -13.01 -7.23 -12.71
C ASP A 159 -12.46 -8.67 -12.79
N THR A 160 -11.94 -9.20 -11.68
CA THR A 160 -11.35 -10.53 -11.59
C THR A 160 -11.75 -11.26 -10.31
N PRO A 161 -11.71 -12.62 -10.29
CA PRO A 161 -12.10 -13.40 -9.11
C PRO A 161 -11.29 -13.15 -7.83
N THR A 162 -10.05 -12.66 -7.97
CA THR A 162 -9.11 -12.44 -6.84
C THR A 162 -8.93 -10.98 -6.48
N SER A 163 -9.65 -10.06 -7.14
CA SER A 163 -9.56 -8.64 -6.83
C SER A 163 -10.34 -8.28 -5.56
N THR A 164 -10.01 -7.12 -4.98
CA THR A 164 -10.75 -6.56 -3.84
C THR A 164 -12.21 -6.26 -4.18
N GLN A 165 -12.54 -6.05 -5.47
CA GLN A 165 -13.92 -5.88 -5.95
C GLN A 165 -14.75 -7.16 -5.75
N THR A 166 -14.10 -8.32 -5.74
CA THR A 166 -14.72 -9.62 -5.52
C THR A 166 -14.62 -10.06 -4.06
N THR A 167 -13.42 -9.95 -3.47
CA THR A 167 -13.15 -10.53 -2.14
C THR A 167 -13.85 -9.77 -1.03
N ASN A 168 -13.85 -8.43 -1.05
CA ASN A 168 -14.46 -7.62 -0.01
C ASN A 168 -15.97 -7.86 0.14
N PRO A 169 -16.82 -7.80 -0.91
CA PRO A 169 -18.24 -8.09 -0.75
C PRO A 169 -18.52 -9.57 -0.38
N ARG A 170 -17.70 -10.53 -0.82
CA ARG A 170 -17.85 -11.92 -0.38
C ARG A 170 -17.56 -12.13 1.10
N ILE A 171 -16.53 -11.43 1.63
CA ILE A 171 -16.25 -11.43 3.07
C ILE A 171 -17.42 -10.83 3.84
N LEU A 172 -18.04 -9.76 3.35
CA LEU A 172 -19.25 -9.21 3.97
C LEU A 172 -20.44 -10.17 3.90
N ASN A 173 -20.62 -10.89 2.80
CA ASN A 173 -21.66 -11.94 2.73
C ASN A 173 -21.47 -12.97 3.84
N LEU A 174 -20.23 -13.46 4.00
CA LEU A 174 -19.89 -14.47 4.98
C LEU A 174 -20.07 -13.98 6.42
N ILE A 175 -19.60 -12.77 6.73
CA ILE A 175 -19.52 -12.25 8.09
C ILE A 175 -20.78 -11.49 8.48
N ALA A 176 -21.24 -10.57 7.65
CA ALA A 176 -22.35 -9.69 7.96
C ALA A 176 -23.70 -10.17 7.40
N GLY A 177 -23.72 -11.29 6.66
CA GLY A 177 -24.95 -11.86 6.09
C GLY A 177 -25.54 -11.00 4.96
N THR A 178 -24.72 -10.21 4.28
CA THR A 178 -25.16 -9.46 3.09
C THR A 178 -25.35 -10.41 1.91
N LYS A 179 -26.06 -9.94 0.87
CA LYS A 179 -26.39 -10.75 -0.30
C LYS A 179 -25.88 -10.11 -1.59
N PHE A 180 -24.58 -9.82 -1.62
CA PHE A 180 -23.92 -9.43 -2.87
C PHE A 180 -23.80 -10.63 -3.80
N ASN A 181 -24.38 -10.55 -4.99
CA ASN A 181 -24.21 -11.53 -6.06
C ASN A 181 -23.17 -10.99 -7.05
N ILE A 182 -21.95 -11.57 -7.02
CA ILE A 182 -20.78 -11.02 -7.70
C ILE A 182 -20.58 -11.67 -9.07
N ILE A 183 -20.66 -10.88 -10.13
CA ILE A 183 -20.41 -11.28 -11.51
C ILE A 183 -18.99 -10.84 -11.89
N ASN A 184 -18.11 -11.82 -12.06
CA ASN A 184 -16.72 -11.61 -12.45
C ASN A 184 -16.53 -11.65 -13.97
N GLY A 185 -15.36 -11.16 -14.44
CA GLY A 185 -14.94 -11.34 -15.83
C GLY A 185 -14.97 -10.07 -16.66
N TYR A 186 -15.31 -8.93 -16.07
CA TYR A 186 -15.24 -7.65 -16.77
C TYR A 186 -13.80 -7.20 -17.07
N GLY A 187 -12.82 -7.71 -16.31
CA GLY A 187 -11.39 -7.47 -16.51
C GLY A 187 -10.91 -6.07 -16.12
N THR A 188 -11.78 -5.06 -16.09
CA THR A 188 -11.47 -3.69 -15.64
C THR A 188 -12.68 -3.02 -15.01
N GLY A 189 -12.45 -2.11 -14.04
CA GLY A 189 -13.52 -1.29 -13.45
C GLY A 189 -14.25 -0.40 -14.46
N ALA A 190 -13.59 0.01 -15.54
CA ALA A 190 -14.24 0.77 -16.62
C ALA A 190 -15.33 -0.05 -17.32
N LYS A 191 -15.08 -1.34 -17.58
CA LYS A 191 -16.10 -2.23 -18.17
C LYS A 191 -17.23 -2.52 -17.19
N VAL A 192 -16.94 -2.61 -15.88
CA VAL A 192 -17.99 -2.70 -14.86
C VAL A 192 -18.89 -1.48 -14.90
N ARG A 193 -18.32 -0.26 -15.02
CA ARG A 193 -19.12 0.98 -15.14
C ARG A 193 -20.05 0.95 -16.35
N LEU A 194 -19.54 0.54 -17.52
CA LEU A 194 -20.36 0.40 -18.74
C LEU A 194 -21.49 -0.63 -18.57
N ALA A 195 -21.21 -1.75 -17.89
CA ALA A 195 -22.22 -2.77 -17.61
C ALA A 195 -23.32 -2.26 -16.63
N ILE A 196 -22.97 -1.38 -15.69
CA ILE A 196 -23.94 -0.72 -14.81
C ILE A 196 -24.82 0.24 -15.60
N GLU A 197 -24.23 1.09 -16.45
CA GLU A 197 -24.98 2.01 -17.33
C GLU A 197 -25.90 1.26 -18.29
N GLY A 198 -25.46 0.11 -18.80
CA GLY A 198 -26.25 -0.77 -19.64
C GLY A 198 -27.30 -1.60 -18.92
N GLY A 199 -27.35 -1.57 -17.58
CA GLY A 199 -28.30 -2.34 -16.76
C GLY A 199 -27.98 -3.84 -16.64
N GLU A 200 -26.79 -4.28 -17.05
CA GLU A 200 -26.35 -5.68 -16.94
C GLU A 200 -26.07 -6.07 -15.48
N VAL A 201 -25.47 -5.16 -14.71
CA VAL A 201 -25.29 -5.25 -13.26
C VAL A 201 -25.77 -3.97 -12.59
N GLN A 202 -25.98 -4.00 -11.27
CA GLN A 202 -26.62 -2.91 -10.54
C GLN A 202 -25.63 -2.15 -9.65
N ALA A 203 -24.46 -2.70 -9.42
CA ALA A 203 -23.49 -2.18 -8.45
C ALA A 203 -22.06 -2.53 -8.84
N GLY A 204 -21.12 -1.85 -8.20
CA GLY A 204 -19.70 -2.10 -8.36
C GLY A 204 -18.90 -1.63 -7.16
N VAL A 205 -17.62 -2.00 -7.14
CA VAL A 205 -16.64 -1.51 -6.17
C VAL A 205 -15.59 -0.70 -6.90
N ALA A 206 -15.30 0.49 -6.39
CA ALA A 206 -14.24 1.34 -6.94
C ALA A 206 -13.51 2.10 -5.82
N PRO A 207 -12.28 2.56 -6.05
CA PRO A 207 -11.62 3.50 -5.15
C PRO A 207 -12.45 4.78 -4.93
N LEU A 208 -12.53 5.25 -3.69
CA LEU A 208 -13.24 6.51 -3.38
C LEU A 208 -12.70 7.68 -4.20
N SER A 209 -11.38 7.77 -4.36
CA SER A 209 -10.71 8.78 -5.19
C SER A 209 -11.21 8.79 -6.64
N LEU A 210 -11.49 7.61 -7.22
CA LEU A 210 -12.05 7.49 -8.56
C LEU A 210 -13.50 8.02 -8.62
N LEU A 211 -14.31 7.71 -7.60
CA LEU A 211 -15.68 8.24 -7.52
C LEU A 211 -15.67 9.75 -7.42
N MET A 212 -14.78 10.31 -6.60
CA MET A 212 -14.69 11.76 -6.39
C MET A 212 -14.13 12.52 -7.59
N SER A 213 -13.38 11.86 -8.48
CA SER A 213 -12.79 12.48 -9.68
C SER A 213 -13.58 12.14 -10.96
N GLU A 214 -13.44 10.91 -11.44
CA GLU A 214 -14.00 10.50 -12.76
C GLU A 214 -15.52 10.26 -12.72
N MET A 215 -16.08 9.90 -11.54
CA MET A 215 -17.50 9.59 -11.38
C MET A 215 -18.24 10.67 -10.56
N ALA A 216 -17.64 11.85 -10.38
CA ALA A 216 -18.21 12.94 -9.58
C ALA A 216 -19.58 13.39 -10.09
N SER A 217 -19.86 13.33 -11.39
CA SER A 217 -21.18 13.62 -11.96
C SER A 217 -22.24 12.62 -11.46
N TRP A 218 -21.92 11.34 -11.39
CA TRP A 218 -22.86 10.31 -10.91
C TRP A 218 -23.26 10.53 -9.44
N LEU A 219 -22.30 10.97 -8.61
CA LEU A 219 -22.58 11.32 -7.20
C LEU A 219 -23.45 12.59 -7.10
N ARG A 220 -23.05 13.66 -7.82
CA ARG A 220 -23.76 14.94 -7.82
C ARG A 220 -25.21 14.80 -8.32
N ASP A 221 -25.39 14.05 -9.40
CA ASP A 221 -26.67 13.87 -10.07
C ASP A 221 -27.49 12.72 -9.44
N LYS A 222 -26.97 12.16 -8.31
CA LYS A 222 -27.59 11.07 -7.52
C LYS A 222 -27.88 9.81 -8.35
N GLN A 223 -27.08 9.54 -9.39
CA GLN A 223 -27.18 8.33 -10.18
C GLN A 223 -26.62 7.11 -9.44
N ILE A 224 -25.75 7.35 -8.48
CA ILE A 224 -25.21 6.31 -7.59
C ILE A 224 -25.34 6.72 -6.12
N LYS A 225 -25.39 5.71 -5.26
CA LYS A 225 -25.30 5.84 -3.81
C LYS A 225 -24.17 4.92 -3.30
N ILE A 226 -23.36 5.43 -2.39
CA ILE A 226 -22.35 4.60 -1.71
C ILE A 226 -23.02 3.88 -0.54
N LEU A 227 -22.92 2.56 -0.47
CA LEU A 227 -23.54 1.73 0.56
C LEU A 227 -22.60 1.46 1.73
N VAL A 228 -21.33 1.18 1.44
CA VAL A 228 -20.31 0.81 2.44
C VAL A 228 -18.94 1.20 1.94
N GLN A 229 -18.05 1.58 2.85
CA GLN A 229 -16.64 1.77 2.60
C GLN A 229 -15.84 0.61 3.22
N TYR A 230 -14.93 0.03 2.45
CA TYR A 230 -14.06 -1.06 2.89
C TYR A 230 -12.81 -0.48 3.55
N SER A 231 -12.96 -0.08 4.79
CA SER A 231 -11.94 0.60 5.59
C SER A 231 -12.08 0.26 7.08
N PRO A 232 -11.00 0.40 7.88
CA PRO A 232 -11.08 0.24 9.34
C PRO A 232 -11.93 1.32 10.01
N GLU A 233 -11.95 2.53 9.45
CA GLU A 233 -12.64 3.71 9.97
C GLU A 233 -13.36 4.42 8.83
N ARG A 234 -14.35 5.25 9.17
CA ARG A 234 -15.04 6.09 8.19
C ARG A 234 -14.10 7.15 7.62
N HIS A 235 -14.05 7.21 6.29
CA HIS A 235 -13.23 8.21 5.60
C HIS A 235 -13.83 9.61 5.79
N PRO A 236 -13.00 10.65 6.09
CA PRO A 236 -13.51 12.01 6.38
C PRO A 236 -14.35 12.63 5.26
N SER A 237 -14.12 12.27 4.01
CA SER A 237 -14.88 12.78 2.85
C SER A 237 -16.28 12.17 2.72
N ILE A 238 -16.56 11.05 3.39
CA ILE A 238 -17.84 10.33 3.36
C ILE A 238 -18.23 9.84 4.76
N PRO A 239 -18.32 10.72 5.76
CA PRO A 239 -18.51 10.33 7.17
C PRO A 239 -19.86 9.63 7.43
N ASP A 240 -20.84 9.84 6.56
CA ASP A 240 -22.18 9.25 6.69
C ASP A 240 -22.27 7.82 6.14
N VAL A 241 -21.24 7.36 5.39
CA VAL A 241 -21.19 6.00 4.87
C VAL A 241 -20.53 5.08 5.92
N PRO A 242 -21.18 3.97 6.31
CA PRO A 242 -20.60 3.07 7.30
C PRO A 242 -19.31 2.41 6.79
N ALA A 243 -18.32 2.24 7.68
CA ALA A 243 -17.16 1.40 7.41
C ALA A 243 -17.56 -0.08 7.55
N SER A 244 -17.03 -0.94 6.70
CA SER A 244 -17.37 -2.38 6.68
C SER A 244 -17.12 -3.07 8.03
N VAL A 245 -16.15 -2.60 8.80
CA VAL A 245 -15.84 -3.10 10.15
C VAL A 245 -16.98 -2.85 11.15
N GLU A 246 -17.79 -1.83 10.93
CA GLU A 246 -18.97 -1.54 11.76
C GLU A 246 -20.09 -2.60 11.60
N LEU A 247 -20.04 -3.41 10.55
CA LEU A 247 -21.00 -4.48 10.29
C LEU A 247 -20.70 -5.76 11.06
N ALA A 248 -19.58 -5.83 11.80
CA ALA A 248 -19.26 -6.95 12.66
C ALA A 248 -20.25 -7.09 13.81
N ARG A 249 -20.71 -8.32 14.06
CA ARG A 249 -21.65 -8.65 15.14
C ARG A 249 -20.98 -8.94 16.48
N ASN A 250 -19.65 -9.20 16.45
CA ASN A 250 -18.83 -9.50 17.61
C ASN A 250 -17.36 -9.11 17.36
N ASP A 251 -16.52 -9.20 18.39
CA ASP A 251 -15.10 -8.80 18.30
C ASP A 251 -14.27 -9.69 17.39
N GLU A 252 -14.61 -10.96 17.23
CA GLU A 252 -13.93 -11.87 16.33
C GLU A 252 -14.16 -11.47 14.87
N GLU A 253 -15.40 -11.25 14.48
CA GLU A 253 -15.76 -10.76 13.16
C GLU A 253 -15.12 -9.40 12.86
N ARG A 254 -15.06 -8.51 13.86
CA ARG A 254 -14.40 -7.23 13.76
C ARG A 254 -12.91 -7.38 13.45
N LYS A 255 -12.21 -8.32 14.11
CA LYS A 255 -10.80 -8.60 13.84
C LYS A 255 -10.59 -9.13 12.41
N ILE A 256 -11.47 -10.03 11.95
CA ILE A 256 -11.40 -10.57 10.58
C ILE A 256 -11.66 -9.47 9.55
N LEU A 257 -12.71 -8.66 9.74
CA LEU A 257 -12.98 -7.55 8.81
C LEU A 257 -11.85 -6.53 8.79
N ASN A 258 -11.30 -6.16 9.96
CA ASN A 258 -10.14 -5.28 10.04
C ASN A 258 -8.95 -5.83 9.26
N PHE A 259 -8.69 -7.14 9.35
CA PHE A 259 -7.61 -7.76 8.60
C PHE A 259 -7.77 -7.56 7.07
N PHE A 260 -8.96 -7.78 6.52
CA PHE A 260 -9.20 -7.65 5.08
C PHE A 260 -9.21 -6.21 4.58
N VAL A 261 -9.54 -5.24 5.41
CA VAL A 261 -9.63 -3.84 4.98
C VAL A 261 -8.47 -2.96 5.44
N ALA A 262 -7.57 -3.50 6.27
CA ALA A 262 -6.40 -2.76 6.76
C ALA A 262 -5.46 -2.32 5.63
N ASP A 263 -5.42 -3.06 4.53
CA ASP A 263 -4.66 -2.72 3.33
C ASP A 263 -5.08 -1.38 2.71
N SER A 264 -6.34 -0.98 2.85
CA SER A 264 -6.84 0.32 2.39
C SER A 264 -6.08 1.49 3.03
N ALA A 265 -5.66 1.33 4.28
CA ALA A 265 -4.88 2.31 5.01
C ALA A 265 -3.40 2.37 4.58
N ILE A 266 -2.86 1.33 3.94
CA ILE A 266 -1.51 1.37 3.34
C ILE A 266 -1.55 2.17 2.03
N GLY A 267 -2.54 1.96 1.21
CA GLY A 267 -2.82 2.75 0.01
C GLY A 267 -1.65 2.88 -0.96
N ARG A 268 -1.30 4.12 -1.27
CA ARG A 268 -0.23 4.49 -2.22
C ARG A 268 1.06 4.81 -1.47
N ALA A 269 1.66 3.78 -0.94
CA ALA A 269 2.86 3.86 -0.11
C ALA A 269 4.15 3.60 -0.89
N VAL A 270 5.24 4.15 -0.37
CA VAL A 270 6.60 3.85 -0.82
C VAL A 270 7.43 3.29 0.33
N ALA A 271 8.29 2.35 0.00
CA ALA A 271 9.19 1.70 0.95
C ALA A 271 10.58 1.51 0.35
N ALA A 272 11.57 1.40 1.22
CA ALA A 272 12.93 0.98 0.90
C ALA A 272 13.15 -0.50 1.25
N PRO A 273 14.18 -1.16 0.69
CA PRO A 273 14.51 -2.53 1.05
C PRO A 273 14.97 -2.65 2.50
N PRO A 274 14.82 -3.81 3.14
CA PRO A 274 15.37 -4.05 4.48
C PRO A 274 16.89 -3.94 4.49
N GLY A 275 17.43 -3.39 5.58
CA GLY A 275 18.88 -3.28 5.79
C GLY A 275 19.54 -2.02 5.24
N VAL A 276 18.78 -1.05 4.76
CA VAL A 276 19.28 0.32 4.51
C VAL A 276 19.62 0.98 5.85
N ALA A 277 20.73 1.73 5.91
CA ALA A 277 21.19 2.41 7.12
C ALA A 277 20.13 3.39 7.66
N ALA A 278 19.97 3.42 8.99
CA ALA A 278 18.88 4.15 9.66
C ALA A 278 18.90 5.66 9.40
N ASP A 279 20.09 6.26 9.27
CA ASP A 279 20.26 7.67 8.93
C ASP A 279 19.73 8.01 7.52
N ARG A 280 19.94 7.12 6.55
CA ARG A 280 19.41 7.27 5.19
C ARG A 280 17.89 7.12 5.15
N ILE A 281 17.33 6.16 5.92
CA ILE A 281 15.88 6.00 6.05
C ILE A 281 15.25 7.22 6.69
N LYS A 282 15.87 7.74 7.76
CA LYS A 282 15.40 8.98 8.38
C LYS A 282 15.40 10.13 7.38
N ALA A 283 16.46 10.31 6.61
CA ALA A 283 16.53 11.35 5.59
C ALA A 283 15.46 11.22 4.50
N LEU A 284 15.14 9.98 4.06
CA LEU A 284 14.08 9.72 3.09
C LEU A 284 12.68 9.99 3.67
N ARG A 285 12.44 9.66 4.95
CA ARG A 285 11.19 9.97 5.64
C ARG A 285 11.00 11.47 5.85
N ASP A 286 12.03 12.16 6.33
CA ASP A 286 12.02 13.61 6.50
C ASP A 286 11.76 14.33 5.14
N ALA A 287 12.36 13.83 4.06
CA ALA A 287 12.15 14.35 2.71
C ALA A 287 10.72 14.10 2.21
N PHE A 288 10.13 12.94 2.51
CA PHE A 288 8.74 12.63 2.20
C PHE A 288 7.78 13.56 2.96
N ASP A 289 7.98 13.74 4.26
CA ASP A 289 7.15 14.60 5.10
C ASP A 289 7.26 16.08 4.71
N ALA A 290 8.44 16.52 4.22
CA ALA A 290 8.63 17.84 3.65
C ALA A 290 7.94 17.99 2.30
N MET A 291 8.02 16.99 1.42
CA MET A 291 7.35 16.96 0.12
C MET A 291 5.83 17.14 0.24
N ILE A 292 5.19 16.45 1.17
CA ILE A 292 3.73 16.52 1.36
C ILE A 292 3.26 17.93 1.75
N LYS A 293 4.13 18.72 2.40
CA LYS A 293 3.84 20.10 2.84
C LYS A 293 4.30 21.15 1.82
N ASP A 294 4.98 20.73 0.77
CA ASP A 294 5.54 21.63 -0.24
C ASP A 294 4.44 22.30 -1.08
N PRO A 295 4.44 23.65 -1.19
CA PRO A 295 3.47 24.37 -2.02
C PRO A 295 3.40 23.93 -3.48
N GLU A 296 4.53 23.53 -4.10
CA GLU A 296 4.54 23.04 -5.49
C GLU A 296 3.87 21.68 -5.60
N PHE A 297 4.08 20.77 -4.63
CA PHE A 297 3.39 19.48 -4.57
C PHE A 297 1.88 19.69 -4.40
N ILE A 298 1.48 20.55 -3.47
CA ILE A 298 0.07 20.87 -3.22
C ILE A 298 -0.59 21.49 -4.46
N ALA A 299 0.09 22.40 -5.14
CA ALA A 299 -0.42 23.03 -6.36
C ALA A 299 -0.55 22.01 -7.52
N ASP A 300 0.45 21.12 -7.73
CA ASP A 300 0.40 20.08 -8.77
C ASP A 300 -0.75 19.10 -8.51
N THR A 301 -0.90 18.61 -7.28
CA THR A 301 -1.98 17.66 -6.92
C THR A 301 -3.36 18.31 -7.04
N SER A 302 -3.54 19.54 -6.53
CA SER A 302 -4.80 20.28 -6.64
C SER A 302 -5.20 20.55 -8.08
N LYS A 303 -4.27 21.01 -8.92
CA LYS A 303 -4.52 21.27 -10.35
C LYS A 303 -4.98 20.03 -11.10
N ARG A 304 -4.52 18.87 -10.68
CA ARG A 304 -4.81 17.57 -11.32
C ARG A 304 -5.92 16.80 -10.61
N ASN A 305 -6.57 17.38 -9.61
CA ASN A 305 -7.57 16.72 -8.76
C ASN A 305 -7.07 15.38 -8.19
N ILE A 306 -5.80 15.34 -7.77
CA ILE A 306 -5.20 14.15 -7.15
C ILE A 306 -5.43 14.25 -5.65
N GLU A 307 -6.11 13.26 -5.10
CA GLU A 307 -6.36 13.17 -3.67
C GLU A 307 -5.07 12.88 -2.90
N VAL A 308 -4.86 13.59 -1.80
CA VAL A 308 -3.73 13.40 -0.88
C VAL A 308 -4.27 13.20 0.53
N ASP A 309 -4.00 12.03 1.09
CA ASP A 309 -4.28 11.65 2.47
C ASP A 309 -3.03 10.98 3.04
N ALA A 310 -2.05 11.83 3.39
CA ALA A 310 -0.70 11.41 3.69
C ALA A 310 -0.57 10.75 5.08
N MET A 311 0.34 9.76 5.17
CA MET A 311 0.77 9.16 6.43
C MET A 311 2.30 9.10 6.47
N SER A 312 2.90 9.45 7.62
CA SER A 312 4.36 9.36 7.79
C SER A 312 4.85 7.92 7.78
N GLY A 313 6.13 7.73 7.44
CA GLY A 313 6.75 6.41 7.38
C GLY A 313 6.73 5.66 8.70
N GLU A 314 6.88 6.35 9.85
CA GLU A 314 6.82 5.74 11.18
C GLU A 314 5.43 5.17 11.48
N LYS A 315 4.38 5.97 11.22
CA LYS A 315 2.99 5.51 11.43
C LYS A 315 2.66 4.33 10.53
N LEU A 316 3.09 4.40 9.28
CA LEU A 316 2.89 3.32 8.30
C LEU A 316 3.66 2.05 8.69
N GLN A 317 4.90 2.19 9.19
CA GLN A 317 5.69 1.06 9.71
C GLN A 317 4.97 0.36 10.86
N THR A 318 4.44 1.13 11.81
CA THR A 318 3.66 0.61 12.95
C THR A 318 2.37 -0.07 12.48
N LEU A 319 1.66 0.54 11.52
CA LEU A 319 0.45 -0.05 10.96
C LEU A 319 0.73 -1.44 10.37
N VAL A 320 1.75 -1.55 9.52
CA VAL A 320 2.11 -2.84 8.89
C VAL A 320 2.60 -3.85 9.92
N ALA A 321 3.41 -3.43 10.89
CA ALA A 321 3.84 -4.32 11.95
C ALA A 321 2.65 -4.91 12.73
N ASN A 322 1.68 -4.08 13.10
CA ASN A 322 0.46 -4.53 13.79
C ASN A 322 -0.39 -5.47 12.93
N MET A 323 -0.44 -5.26 11.61
CA MET A 323 -1.13 -6.17 10.69
C MET A 323 -0.48 -7.55 10.63
N MET A 324 0.85 -7.62 10.77
CA MET A 324 1.59 -8.88 10.72
C MET A 324 1.69 -9.59 12.08
N ASP A 325 1.39 -8.89 13.18
CA ASP A 325 1.38 -9.43 14.55
C ASP A 325 -0.02 -9.89 14.99
N LEU A 326 -0.70 -10.63 14.09
CA LEU A 326 -2.02 -11.17 14.39
C LEU A 326 -1.90 -12.50 15.18
N PRO A 327 -2.79 -12.74 16.17
CA PRO A 327 -2.89 -14.04 16.81
C PRO A 327 -3.14 -15.15 15.76
N ALA A 328 -2.48 -16.30 15.93
CA ALA A 328 -2.55 -17.40 14.98
C ALA A 328 -4.00 -17.87 14.71
N ASP A 329 -4.85 -17.91 15.75
CA ASP A 329 -6.26 -18.26 15.62
C ASP A 329 -7.05 -17.26 14.74
N THR A 330 -6.77 -15.96 14.88
CA THR A 330 -7.39 -14.91 14.04
C THR A 330 -6.95 -15.07 12.59
N LEU A 331 -5.66 -15.34 12.36
CA LEU A 331 -5.12 -15.55 11.03
C LEU A 331 -5.70 -16.82 10.37
N ASP A 332 -5.83 -17.92 11.11
CA ASP A 332 -6.42 -19.15 10.59
C ASP A 332 -7.90 -18.97 10.23
N LYS A 333 -8.64 -18.19 11.00
CA LYS A 333 -10.02 -17.80 10.70
C LYS A 333 -10.11 -16.90 9.47
N ALA A 334 -9.19 -15.93 9.34
CA ALA A 334 -9.11 -15.08 8.15
C ALA A 334 -8.78 -15.90 6.89
N ARG A 335 -7.86 -16.88 6.98
CA ARG A 335 -7.56 -17.82 5.89
C ARG A 335 -8.77 -18.68 5.53
N ALA A 336 -9.48 -19.18 6.53
CA ALA A 336 -10.72 -19.95 6.30
C ALA A 336 -11.80 -19.08 5.62
N ALA A 337 -11.97 -17.82 6.06
CA ALA A 337 -12.90 -16.86 5.47
C ALA A 337 -12.52 -16.54 4.01
N ALA A 338 -11.24 -16.29 3.72
CA ALA A 338 -10.75 -16.07 2.36
C ALA A 338 -11.03 -17.27 1.45
N LYS A 339 -10.76 -18.49 1.93
CA LYS A 339 -11.01 -19.73 1.20
C LYS A 339 -12.51 -19.93 0.92
N ALA A 340 -13.37 -19.72 1.93
CA ALA A 340 -14.82 -19.82 1.77
C ALA A 340 -15.34 -18.79 0.76
N ALA A 341 -14.91 -17.53 0.88
CA ALA A 341 -15.28 -16.47 -0.04
C ALA A 341 -14.86 -16.76 -1.50
N MET A 342 -13.74 -17.43 -1.72
CA MET A 342 -13.32 -17.85 -3.06
C MET A 342 -14.13 -19.05 -3.59
N SER A 343 -14.56 -19.96 -2.73
CA SER A 343 -15.32 -21.16 -3.13
C SER A 343 -16.77 -20.88 -3.52
N GLU A 344 -17.41 -19.86 -2.95
CA GLU A 344 -18.78 -19.42 -3.30
C GLU A 344 -18.90 -18.92 -4.74
N GLY A 345 -17.82 -18.47 -5.36
CA GLY A 345 -17.81 -17.99 -6.74
C GLY A 345 -17.52 -19.06 -7.79
N ALA A 346 -17.33 -20.31 -7.39
CA ALA A 346 -17.07 -21.43 -8.29
C ALA A 346 -18.33 -22.27 -8.58
N ARG A 347 -19.48 -21.88 -8.01
CA ARG A 347 -20.79 -22.45 -8.30
C ARG A 347 -21.58 -21.47 -9.16
#